data_12e22e9827ee960149fc5c6b906407bf
#
_entry.id   12e22e9827ee960149fc5c6b906407bf
#
_cell.length_a   1.000
_cell.length_b   1.000
_cell.length_c   1.000
_cell.angle_alpha   90.00
_cell.angle_beta   90.00
_cell.angle_gamma   90.00
#
_symmetry.space_group_name_H-M   'P 1'
#
loop_
_entity.id
_entity.type
_entity.pdbx_description
1 polymer ?
#
loop_
_entity_poly.entity_id
_entity_poly.type
_entity_poly.pdbx_seq_one_letter_code
_entity_poly.pdbx_strand_id
1 'polypeptide(L)'
;ATIAQWVPRLGAQYYDFGSVSLVESTPKSVVFRMSGMPAEFADWLQWGANEYVRVALELNGCSGIQLNNEALSPDGDKGGVPLVRRDVIVRWE
;
A
#
# COMPACT_ATOMS: atom_id res chain seq x y z
N ALA A 1 17.80 -6.65 2.60
CA ALA A 1 16.40 -6.52 2.15
C ALA A 1 16.14 -5.13 1.61
N THR A 2 15.48 -5.04 0.48
CA THR A 2 15.08 -3.77 -0.09
C THR A 2 13.81 -3.26 0.58
N ILE A 3 13.56 -1.94 0.52
CA ILE A 3 12.33 -1.33 1.02
C ILE A 3 11.09 -2.01 0.42
N ALA A 4 11.14 -2.35 -0.87
CA ALA A 4 10.05 -3.03 -1.56
C ALA A 4 9.65 -4.34 -0.90
N GLN A 5 10.58 -5.04 -0.27
CA GLN A 5 10.28 -6.29 0.43
C GLN A 5 9.68 -6.06 1.82
N TRP A 6 9.94 -4.90 2.42
CA TRP A 6 9.43 -4.57 3.75
C TRP A 6 7.97 -4.13 3.75
N VAL A 7 7.53 -3.44 2.69
CA VAL A 7 6.18 -2.88 2.61
C VAL A 7 5.09 -3.94 2.82
N PRO A 8 5.11 -5.09 2.10
CA PRO A 8 4.09 -6.12 2.33
C PRO A 8 4.13 -6.73 3.74
N ARG A 9 5.33 -6.93 4.28
CA ARG A 9 5.49 -7.54 5.61
C ARG A 9 4.92 -6.66 6.71
N LEU A 10 5.11 -5.37 6.59
CA LEU A 10 4.66 -4.42 7.60
C LEU A 10 3.15 -4.21 7.53
N GLY A 11 2.58 -4.18 6.34
CA GLY A 11 1.14 -4.15 6.16
C GLY A 11 0.47 -5.34 6.83
N ALA A 12 1.03 -6.53 6.69
CA ALA A 12 0.50 -7.75 7.29
C ALA A 12 0.52 -7.73 8.82
N GLN A 13 1.43 -6.98 9.44
CA GLN A 13 1.52 -6.90 10.90
C GLN A 13 0.49 -5.97 11.52
N TYR A 14 0.02 -4.97 10.80
CA TYR A 14 -0.80 -3.91 11.36
C TYR A 14 -2.28 -3.99 10.99
N TYR A 15 -2.65 -4.81 10.03
CA TYR A 15 -4.03 -4.90 9.55
C TYR A 15 -4.53 -6.33 9.63
N ASP A 16 -5.63 -6.51 10.36
CA ASP A 16 -6.36 -7.78 10.39
C ASP A 16 -7.16 -8.01 9.09
N PHE A 17 -7.31 -6.97 8.29
CA PHE A 17 -8.05 -7.00 7.05
C PHE A 17 -7.12 -6.82 5.86
N GLY A 18 -7.38 -7.59 4.83
CA GLY A 18 -6.71 -7.42 3.56
C GLY A 18 -5.27 -7.88 3.55
N SER A 19 -4.62 -7.55 2.48
CA SER A 19 -3.22 -7.89 2.26
C SER A 19 -2.53 -6.79 1.48
N VAL A 20 -1.21 -6.73 1.64
CA VAL A 20 -0.36 -5.84 0.86
C VAL A 20 0.60 -6.72 0.07
N SER A 21 0.64 -6.56 -1.24
CA SER A 21 1.52 -7.32 -2.11
C SER A 21 2.31 -6.41 -3.03
N LEU A 22 3.53 -6.80 -3.33
CA LEU A 22 4.38 -6.11 -4.29
C LEU A 22 3.98 -6.52 -5.70
N VAL A 23 3.66 -5.54 -6.56
CA VAL A 23 3.31 -5.77 -7.96
C VAL A 23 4.51 -5.58 -8.86
N GLU A 24 5.26 -4.50 -8.64
CA GLU A 24 6.41 -4.13 -9.46
C GLU A 24 7.43 -3.38 -8.64
N SER A 25 8.71 -3.53 -8.96
CA SER A 25 9.79 -2.83 -8.29
C SER A 25 10.88 -2.46 -9.30
N THR A 26 11.33 -1.22 -9.24
CA THR A 26 12.50 -0.72 -9.96
C THR A 26 13.45 -0.06 -8.96
N PRO A 27 14.68 0.37 -9.37
CA PRO A 27 15.58 1.05 -8.43
C PRO A 27 15.02 2.34 -7.81
N LYS A 28 14.03 2.98 -8.45
CA LYS A 28 13.48 4.26 -7.98
C LYS A 28 11.95 4.29 -7.91
N SER A 29 11.31 3.13 -7.99
CA SER A 29 9.86 3.06 -7.87
C SER A 29 9.41 1.70 -7.36
N VAL A 30 8.23 1.69 -6.78
CA VAL A 30 7.56 0.46 -6.37
C VAL A 30 6.07 0.63 -6.60
N VAL A 31 5.42 -0.45 -7.04
CA VAL A 31 3.97 -0.52 -7.10
C VAL A 31 3.54 -1.61 -6.13
N PHE A 32 2.70 -1.27 -5.19
CA PHE A 32 2.13 -2.25 -4.29
C PHE A 32 0.61 -2.23 -4.37
N ARG A 33 0.02 -3.38 -4.10
CA ARG A 33 -1.43 -3.56 -4.13
C ARG A 33 -1.96 -3.80 -2.74
N MET A 34 -2.92 -2.99 -2.33
CA MET A 34 -3.71 -3.23 -1.14
C MET A 34 -5.03 -3.86 -1.57
N SER A 35 -5.32 -5.04 -1.04
CA SER A 35 -6.52 -5.80 -1.39
C SER A 35 -7.29 -6.23 -0.15
N GLY A 36 -8.56 -6.57 -0.33
CA GLY A 36 -9.40 -7.02 0.77
C GLY A 36 -9.71 -5.95 1.81
N MET A 37 -9.66 -4.68 1.42
CA MET A 37 -9.98 -3.58 2.34
C MET A 37 -11.49 -3.39 2.43
N PRO A 38 -12.06 -3.28 3.63
CA PRO A 38 -13.45 -2.85 3.74
C PRO A 38 -13.64 -1.49 3.09
N ALA A 39 -14.61 -1.38 2.18
CA ALA A 39 -14.83 -0.16 1.41
C ALA A 39 -15.02 1.08 2.30
N GLU A 40 -15.70 0.89 3.43
CA GLU A 40 -16.00 1.94 4.38
C GLU A 40 -14.73 2.55 5.02
N PHE A 41 -13.68 1.75 5.18
CA PHE A 41 -12.45 2.18 5.83
C PHE A 41 -11.28 2.33 4.85
N ALA A 42 -11.51 2.14 3.55
CA ALA A 42 -10.43 2.09 2.57
C ALA A 42 -9.56 3.35 2.56
N ASP A 43 -10.15 4.52 2.62
CA ASP A 43 -9.40 5.78 2.60
C ASP A 43 -8.54 5.95 3.84
N TRP A 44 -9.06 5.59 5.00
CA TRP A 44 -8.29 5.66 6.25
C TRP A 44 -7.13 4.67 6.26
N LEU A 45 -7.37 3.43 5.84
CA LEU A 45 -6.32 2.42 5.73
C LEU A 45 -5.25 2.84 4.73
N GLN A 46 -5.67 3.43 3.60
CA GLN A 46 -4.76 3.91 2.58
C GLN A 46 -3.88 5.05 3.09
N TRP A 47 -4.48 5.98 3.83
CA TRP A 47 -3.71 7.07 4.41
C TRP A 47 -2.61 6.56 5.33
N GLY A 48 -2.94 5.63 6.22
CA GLY A 48 -1.97 5.04 7.14
C GLY A 48 -0.85 4.29 6.41
N ALA A 49 -1.20 3.50 5.40
CA ALA A 49 -0.23 2.77 4.60
C ALA A 49 0.71 3.71 3.84
N ASN A 50 0.17 4.77 3.24
CA ASN A 50 0.97 5.74 2.49
C ASN A 50 1.94 6.48 3.41
N GLU A 51 1.49 6.92 4.58
CA GLU A 51 2.36 7.57 5.57
C GLU A 51 3.47 6.64 6.03
N TYR A 52 3.14 5.37 6.27
CA TYR A 52 4.12 4.38 6.67
C TYR A 52 5.21 4.22 5.60
N VAL A 53 4.81 4.08 4.34
CA VAL A 53 5.76 3.92 3.22
C VAL A 53 6.63 5.17 3.07
N ARG A 54 6.04 6.35 3.15
CA ARG A 54 6.76 7.61 3.05
C ARG A 54 7.84 7.74 4.13
N VAL A 55 7.48 7.46 5.38
CA VAL A 55 8.42 7.53 6.51
C VAL A 55 9.54 6.50 6.33
N ALA A 56 9.22 5.28 5.93
CA ALA A 56 10.22 4.23 5.70
C ALA A 56 11.22 4.64 4.62
N LEU A 57 10.76 5.25 3.54
CA LEU A 57 11.63 5.74 2.47
C LEU A 57 12.51 6.90 2.95
N GLU A 58 11.96 7.85 3.68
CA GLU A 58 12.71 8.97 4.23
C GLU A 58 13.81 8.49 5.18
N LEU A 59 13.51 7.53 6.03
CA LEU A 59 14.48 6.94 6.96
C LEU A 59 15.64 6.22 6.23
N ASN A 60 15.40 5.80 4.99
CA ASN A 60 16.42 5.19 4.15
C ASN A 60 17.11 6.19 3.22
N GLY A 61 16.94 7.47 3.45
CA GLY A 61 17.62 8.53 2.71
C GLY A 61 17.01 8.87 1.36
N CYS A 62 15.80 8.41 1.07
CA CYS A 62 15.13 8.75 -0.17
C CYS A 62 14.53 10.16 -0.08
N SER A 63 14.56 10.89 -1.19
CA SER A 63 13.97 12.22 -1.31
C SER A 63 13.10 12.29 -2.56
N GLY A 64 12.32 13.36 -2.68
CA GLY A 64 11.44 13.52 -3.84
C GLY A 64 10.36 12.46 -3.93
N ILE A 65 9.85 12.00 -2.78
CA ILE A 65 8.91 10.89 -2.70
C ILE A 65 7.54 11.33 -3.20
N GLN A 66 7.00 10.57 -4.14
CA GLN A 66 5.66 10.77 -4.70
C GLN A 66 4.86 9.48 -4.56
N LEU A 67 3.65 9.60 -4.02
CA LEU A 67 2.71 8.49 -3.89
C LEU A 67 1.46 8.81 -4.71
N ASN A 68 1.13 7.93 -5.64
CA ASN A 68 -0.06 8.05 -6.48
C ASN A 68 -0.97 6.85 -6.23
N ASN A 69 -2.15 7.14 -5.68
CA ASN A 69 -3.18 6.13 -5.48
C ASN A 69 -3.97 5.95 -6.77
N GLU A 70 -4.04 4.73 -7.27
CA GLU A 70 -4.95 4.40 -8.36
C GLU A 70 -6.39 4.35 -7.85
N ALA A 71 -7.35 4.26 -8.74
CA ALA A 71 -8.75 4.17 -8.37
C ALA A 71 -9.05 2.87 -7.61
N LEU A 72 -9.98 2.94 -6.67
CA LEU A 72 -10.48 1.76 -5.98
C LEU A 72 -11.26 0.87 -6.95
N SER A 73 -11.06 -0.44 -6.82
CA SER A 73 -11.80 -1.44 -7.58
C SER A 73 -12.49 -2.43 -6.63
N PRO A 74 -13.65 -2.97 -6.99
CA PRO A 74 -14.29 -4.00 -6.17
C PRO A 74 -13.40 -5.23 -6.00
N ASP A 75 -13.40 -5.82 -4.80
CA ASP A 75 -12.60 -6.98 -4.47
C ASP A 75 -13.41 -8.03 -3.70
N GLY A 76 -14.67 -8.19 -4.07
CA GLY A 76 -15.57 -9.15 -3.43
C GLY A 76 -16.20 -8.61 -2.17
N ASP A 77 -16.63 -9.54 -1.31
CA ASP A 77 -17.17 -9.20 -0.01
C ASP A 77 -16.77 -10.26 1.01
N LYS A 78 -16.84 -9.90 2.28
CA LYS A 78 -16.59 -10.82 3.37
C LYS A 78 -17.67 -10.64 4.43
N GLY A 79 -18.53 -11.67 4.56
CA GLY A 79 -19.63 -11.62 5.51
C GLY A 79 -20.61 -10.47 5.27
N GLY A 80 -20.83 -10.10 3.99
CA GLY A 80 -21.69 -8.99 3.62
C GLY A 80 -21.02 -7.62 3.62
N VAL A 81 -19.74 -7.54 3.97
CA VAL A 81 -18.99 -6.29 3.94
C VAL A 81 -18.31 -6.15 2.58
N PRO A 82 -18.63 -5.10 1.80
CA PRO A 82 -17.94 -4.89 0.51
C PRO A 82 -16.46 -4.64 0.70
N LEU A 83 -15.65 -5.30 -0.11
CA LEU A 83 -14.19 -5.13 -0.10
C LEU A 83 -13.74 -4.45 -1.38
N VAL A 84 -12.64 -3.72 -1.28
CA VAL A 84 -12.04 -3.01 -2.39
C VAL A 84 -10.53 -3.24 -2.41
N ARG A 85 -9.93 -2.99 -3.57
CA ARG A 85 -8.48 -3.03 -3.76
C ARG A 85 -8.01 -1.77 -4.48
N ARG A 86 -6.73 -1.48 -4.34
CA ARG A 86 -6.08 -0.33 -4.98
C ARG A 86 -4.61 -0.61 -5.15
N ASP A 87 -4.07 -0.21 -6.30
CA ASP A 87 -2.64 -0.15 -6.52
C ASP A 87 -2.13 1.24 -6.16
N VAL A 88 -0.96 1.29 -5.57
CA VAL A 88 -0.28 2.55 -5.23
C VAL A 88 1.08 2.54 -5.89
N ILE A 89 1.36 3.61 -6.63
CA ILE A 89 2.64 3.81 -7.31
C ILE A 89 3.46 4.77 -6.46
N VAL A 90 4.63 4.32 -6.05
CA VAL A 90 5.56 5.11 -5.24
C VAL A 90 6.82 5.35 -6.05
N ARG A 91 7.21 6.61 -6.18
CA ARG A 91 8.44 7.01 -6.89
C ARG A 91 9.27 7.92 -6.01
N TRP A 92 10.58 7.88 -6.19
CA TRP A 92 11.51 8.75 -5.48
C TRP A 92 12.72 9.07 -6.37
N GLU A 93 13.48 10.07 -5.96
CA GLU A 93 14.71 10.48 -6.65
C GLU A 93 15.94 9.70 -6.18
#